data_1129056315cc314f5e70d53c47dcca47
#
_entry.id   1129056315cc314f5e70d53c47dcca47
#
_cell.length_a   1.000
_cell.length_b   1.000
_cell.length_c   1.000
_cell.angle_alpha   90.00
_cell.angle_beta   90.00
_cell.angle_gamma   90.00
#
_symmetry.space_group_name_H-M   'P 1'
#
loop_
_entity.id
_entity.type
_entity.pdbx_description
1 polymer ?
#
loop_
_entity_poly.entity_id
_entity_poly.type
_entity_poly.pdbx_seq_one_letter_code
_entity_poly.pdbx_strand_id
1 'polypeptide(L)'
;MAIFNLKKREIECKIVYYGPGRGGKTTNLEYIFKKYSKQITGEMVSINTEGDRTLFFDFLPMGLGKIKGCDIKVQLYTVPGQVQYSATRKLVLRGVDGIVFVADSLEVRREKNMMSLKDLQKNLKEYGLNIFKVPLVLQYNKRDLADEGIPLMSIEQMEKDLNRQLKAPAFPGSATKGTGVGDTLKECIQMTLKALQKELQWAK
;
A
#
# COMPACT_ATOMS: atom_id res chain seq x y z
N MET A 1 10.58 7.43 -5.79
CA MET A 1 11.26 8.72 -5.45
C MET A 1 10.24 9.82 -5.55
N ALA A 2 9.96 10.47 -4.44
CA ALA A 2 9.02 11.58 -4.39
C ALA A 2 9.42 12.69 -5.37
N ILE A 3 8.42 13.30 -5.97
CA ILE A 3 8.62 14.42 -6.90
C ILE A 3 8.53 15.71 -6.09
N PHE A 4 9.65 16.44 -6.04
CA PHE A 4 9.71 17.77 -5.44
C PHE A 4 9.55 18.84 -6.50
N ASN A 5 8.43 19.52 -6.51
CA ASN A 5 8.23 20.69 -7.36
C ASN A 5 8.53 21.97 -6.55
N LEU A 6 9.79 22.40 -6.58
CA LEU A 6 10.24 23.59 -5.85
C LEU A 6 9.51 24.86 -6.28
N LYS A 7 9.13 24.99 -7.57
CA LYS A 7 8.39 26.17 -8.07
C LYS A 7 6.99 26.25 -7.49
N LYS A 8 6.32 25.10 -7.33
CA LYS A 8 4.96 25.04 -6.78
C LYS A 8 4.94 24.80 -5.26
N ARG A 9 6.10 24.55 -4.63
CA ARG A 9 6.19 24.10 -3.24
C ARG A 9 5.29 22.88 -2.97
N GLU A 10 5.38 21.89 -3.84
CA GLU A 10 4.61 20.65 -3.74
C GLU A 10 5.55 19.46 -3.54
N ILE A 11 5.14 18.57 -2.66
CA ILE A 11 5.77 17.26 -2.45
C ILE A 11 4.75 16.21 -2.82
N GLU A 12 5.06 15.41 -3.82
CA GLU A 12 4.21 14.32 -4.27
C GLU A 12 4.87 12.99 -3.93
N CYS A 13 4.19 12.14 -3.17
CA CYS A 13 4.68 10.82 -2.79
C CYS A 13 3.72 9.71 -3.22
N LYS A 14 4.30 8.58 -3.57
CA LYS A 14 3.61 7.41 -4.09
C LYS A 14 3.54 6.30 -3.06
N ILE A 15 2.33 5.90 -2.69
CA ILE A 15 2.07 4.75 -1.81
C ILE A 15 1.39 3.64 -2.62
N VAL A 16 1.92 2.43 -2.52
CA VAL A 16 1.41 1.26 -3.26
C VAL A 16 0.82 0.24 -2.28
N TYR A 17 -0.46 -0.09 -2.49
CA TYR A 17 -1.14 -1.19 -1.85
C TYR A 17 -0.81 -2.49 -2.58
N TYR A 18 -0.02 -3.33 -1.92
CA TYR A 18 0.45 -4.62 -2.43
C TYR A 18 -0.18 -5.78 -1.66
N GLY A 19 -0.14 -6.99 -2.21
CA GLY A 19 -0.70 -8.18 -1.55
C GLY A 19 -1.36 -9.14 -2.53
N PRO A 20 -1.81 -10.31 -2.06
CA PRO A 20 -2.39 -11.34 -2.91
C PRO A 20 -3.67 -10.88 -3.61
N GLY A 21 -4.05 -11.59 -4.68
CA GLY A 21 -5.34 -11.40 -5.35
C GLY A 21 -6.49 -11.57 -4.37
N ARG A 22 -7.50 -10.71 -4.47
CA ARG A 22 -8.68 -10.68 -3.59
C ARG A 22 -8.35 -10.40 -2.11
N GLY A 23 -7.15 -9.88 -1.79
CA GLY A 23 -6.76 -9.50 -0.42
C GLY A 23 -7.46 -8.24 0.13
N GLY A 24 -8.18 -7.49 -0.73
CA GLY A 24 -8.93 -6.29 -0.32
C GLY A 24 -8.18 -4.96 -0.57
N LYS A 25 -7.23 -4.93 -1.50
CA LYS A 25 -6.49 -3.70 -1.86
C LYS A 25 -7.40 -2.62 -2.43
N THR A 26 -8.18 -2.95 -3.46
CA THR A 26 -9.18 -2.06 -4.08
C THR A 26 -10.22 -1.61 -3.04
N THR A 27 -10.72 -2.54 -2.23
CA THR A 27 -11.71 -2.23 -1.16
C THR A 27 -11.16 -1.23 -0.13
N ASN A 28 -9.84 -1.29 0.19
CA ASN A 28 -9.19 -0.26 1.01
C ASN A 28 -9.27 1.12 0.34
N LEU A 29 -8.94 1.24 -0.95
CA LEU A 29 -9.00 2.52 -1.66
C LEU A 29 -10.43 3.04 -1.78
N GLU A 30 -11.40 2.16 -2.06
CA GLU A 30 -12.83 2.51 -2.08
C GLU A 30 -13.31 3.07 -0.74
N TYR A 31 -12.91 2.43 0.37
CA TYR A 31 -13.22 2.93 1.71
C TYR A 31 -12.57 4.29 1.97
N ILE A 32 -11.29 4.45 1.63
CA ILE A 32 -10.55 5.71 1.76
C ILE A 32 -11.24 6.80 0.94
N PHE A 33 -11.61 6.52 -0.30
CA PHE A 33 -12.32 7.44 -1.18
C PHE A 33 -13.63 7.95 -0.55
N LYS A 34 -14.43 7.04 -0.01
CA LYS A 34 -15.71 7.39 0.64
C LYS A 34 -15.50 8.20 1.92
N LYS A 35 -14.57 7.76 2.79
CA LYS A 35 -14.39 8.36 4.12
C LYS A 35 -13.66 9.69 4.09
N TYR A 36 -12.67 9.82 3.22
CA TYR A 36 -11.78 10.99 3.16
C TYR A 36 -12.05 11.86 1.93
N SER A 37 -13.32 11.95 1.50
CA SER A 37 -13.74 12.69 0.29
C SER A 37 -13.24 14.14 0.25
N LYS A 38 -13.14 14.81 1.41
CA LYS A 38 -12.61 16.18 1.52
C LYS A 38 -11.11 16.30 1.22
N GLN A 39 -10.36 15.24 1.38
CA GLN A 39 -8.92 15.17 1.12
C GLN A 39 -8.61 14.65 -0.31
N ILE A 40 -9.62 14.11 -1.00
CA ILE A 40 -9.45 13.60 -2.35
C ILE A 40 -9.37 14.78 -3.32
N THR A 41 -8.31 14.81 -4.13
CA THR A 41 -8.04 15.91 -5.08
C THR A 41 -8.42 15.57 -6.53
N GLY A 42 -9.01 14.41 -6.76
CA GLY A 42 -9.47 13.95 -8.07
C GLY A 42 -10.41 12.75 -7.94
N GLU A 43 -10.66 12.06 -9.02
CA GLU A 43 -11.48 10.85 -9.03
C GLU A 43 -10.65 9.60 -8.76
N MET A 44 -11.28 8.57 -8.21
CA MET A 44 -10.70 7.24 -8.17
C MET A 44 -10.79 6.63 -9.56
N VAL A 45 -9.66 6.31 -10.15
CA VAL A 45 -9.58 5.74 -11.50
C VAL A 45 -9.17 4.28 -11.39
N SER A 46 -10.03 3.39 -11.90
CA SER A 46 -9.68 1.97 -12.09
C SER A 46 -9.33 1.76 -13.56
N ILE A 47 -8.08 1.47 -13.84
CA ILE A 47 -7.60 1.26 -15.19
C ILE A 47 -7.75 -0.21 -15.56
N ASN A 48 -8.77 -0.49 -16.37
CA ASN A 48 -9.03 -1.76 -17.04
C ASN A 48 -8.70 -1.58 -18.52
N THR A 49 -7.64 -2.16 -19.00
CA THR A 49 -7.39 -2.19 -20.45
C THR A 49 -7.83 -3.55 -21.00
N GLU A 50 -8.91 -3.57 -21.76
CA GLU A 50 -9.26 -4.68 -22.63
C GLU A 50 -8.39 -4.60 -23.89
N GLY A 51 -7.57 -5.61 -24.08
CA GLY A 51 -6.62 -5.70 -25.20
C GLY A 51 -5.25 -6.19 -24.71
N ASP A 52 -4.45 -6.69 -25.60
CA ASP A 52 -3.26 -7.54 -25.39
C ASP A 52 -2.27 -7.21 -24.26
N ARG A 53 -2.47 -6.15 -23.44
CA ARG A 53 -1.63 -5.81 -22.26
C ARG A 53 -2.45 -5.11 -21.19
N THR A 54 -3.07 -5.85 -20.33
CA THR A 54 -3.96 -5.35 -19.28
C THR A 54 -3.19 -4.81 -18.09
N LEU A 55 -3.24 -3.51 -17.88
CA LEU A 55 -2.81 -2.83 -16.66
C LEU A 55 -4.02 -2.69 -15.72
N PHE A 56 -4.20 -3.61 -14.77
CA PHE A 56 -5.21 -3.46 -13.73
C PHE A 56 -4.58 -2.81 -12.51
N PHE A 57 -4.85 -1.56 -12.27
CA PHE A 57 -4.54 -0.91 -10.99
C PHE A 57 -5.54 0.19 -10.69
N ASP A 58 -5.76 0.45 -9.41
CA ASP A 58 -6.55 1.58 -8.97
C ASP A 58 -5.62 2.72 -8.58
N PHE A 59 -6.05 3.93 -8.84
CA PHE A 59 -5.34 5.16 -8.51
C PHE A 59 -6.27 6.11 -7.77
N LEU A 60 -5.77 6.70 -6.67
CA LEU A 60 -6.51 7.65 -5.84
C LEU A 60 -5.59 8.77 -5.36
N PRO A 61 -5.75 10.02 -5.85
CA PRO A 61 -4.97 11.16 -5.40
C PRO A 61 -5.58 11.81 -4.15
N MET A 62 -4.72 12.10 -3.16
CA MET A 62 -5.10 12.77 -1.90
C MET A 62 -4.21 13.98 -1.61
N GLY A 63 -4.80 15.06 -1.09
CA GLY A 63 -4.09 16.19 -0.52
C GLY A 63 -4.09 16.14 1.00
N LEU A 64 -2.94 16.29 1.62
CA LEU A 64 -2.79 16.27 3.08
C LEU A 64 -2.60 17.66 3.70
N GLY A 65 -2.76 18.72 2.91
CA GLY A 65 -2.49 20.09 3.34
C GLY A 65 -0.99 20.41 3.32
N LYS A 66 -0.58 21.43 4.10
CA LYS A 66 0.79 21.97 4.08
C LYS A 66 1.64 21.46 5.23
N ILE A 67 2.86 21.03 4.93
CA ILE A 67 3.90 20.72 5.90
C ILE A 67 5.13 21.59 5.56
N LYS A 68 5.57 22.42 6.52
CA LYS A 68 6.70 23.36 6.33
C LYS A 68 6.59 24.22 5.06
N GLY A 69 5.36 24.67 4.75
CA GLY A 69 5.09 25.53 3.60
C GLY A 69 4.99 24.82 2.26
N CYS A 70 5.11 23.49 2.20
CA CYS A 70 4.90 22.70 1.00
C CYS A 70 3.57 21.96 1.05
N ASP A 71 2.81 21.98 -0.04
CA ASP A 71 1.62 21.16 -0.22
C ASP A 71 2.01 19.70 -0.40
N ILE A 72 1.42 18.82 0.41
CA ILE A 72 1.68 17.37 0.37
C ILE A 72 0.56 16.69 -0.40
N LYS A 73 0.94 16.04 -1.49
CA LYS A 73 0.05 15.18 -2.29
C LYS A 73 0.50 13.73 -2.16
N VAL A 74 -0.45 12.85 -1.90
CA VAL A 74 -0.21 11.41 -1.84
C VAL A 74 -0.98 10.74 -2.96
N GLN A 75 -0.28 9.95 -3.75
CA GLN A 75 -0.85 9.12 -4.79
C GLN A 75 -0.94 7.68 -4.30
N LEU A 76 -2.16 7.18 -4.12
CA LEU A 76 -2.41 5.81 -3.71
C LEU A 76 -2.63 4.94 -4.95
N TYR A 77 -1.94 3.82 -5.02
CA TYR A 77 -2.05 2.83 -6.10
C TYR A 77 -2.34 1.45 -5.55
N THR A 78 -3.12 0.64 -6.26
CA THR A 78 -3.15 -0.80 -6.04
C THR A 78 -2.35 -1.53 -7.11
N VAL A 79 -1.99 -2.78 -6.84
CA VAL A 79 -1.44 -3.68 -7.85
C VAL A 79 -2.36 -4.88 -8.05
N PRO A 80 -2.43 -5.46 -9.27
CA PRO A 80 -3.14 -6.71 -9.49
C PRO A 80 -2.48 -7.84 -8.71
N GLY A 81 -3.28 -8.57 -7.93
CA GLY A 81 -2.75 -9.63 -7.05
C GLY A 81 -2.63 -11.00 -7.73
N GLN A 82 -3.06 -11.16 -8.98
CA GLN A 82 -2.97 -12.41 -9.72
C GLN A 82 -1.57 -12.62 -10.29
N VAL A 83 -1.11 -13.88 -10.33
CA VAL A 83 0.27 -14.24 -10.71
C VAL A 83 0.63 -13.75 -12.13
N GLN A 84 -0.29 -13.85 -13.06
CA GLN A 84 -0.10 -13.49 -14.47
C GLN A 84 0.27 -12.01 -14.70
N TYR A 85 -0.04 -11.12 -13.77
CA TYR A 85 0.22 -9.68 -13.90
C TYR A 85 1.53 -9.22 -13.23
N SER A 86 2.56 -10.05 -13.27
CA SER A 86 3.86 -9.73 -12.66
C SER A 86 4.48 -8.45 -13.25
N ALA A 87 4.42 -8.27 -14.58
CA ALA A 87 4.94 -7.08 -15.26
C ALA A 87 4.23 -5.81 -14.79
N THR A 88 2.91 -5.85 -14.62
CA THR A 88 2.12 -4.72 -14.12
C THR A 88 2.48 -4.35 -12.69
N ARG A 89 2.60 -5.36 -11.79
CA ARG A 89 3.04 -5.11 -10.41
C ARG A 89 4.38 -4.39 -10.35
N LYS A 90 5.33 -4.85 -11.16
CA LYS A 90 6.64 -4.24 -11.28
C LYS A 90 6.54 -2.79 -11.77
N LEU A 91 5.77 -2.53 -12.83
CA LEU A 91 5.58 -1.18 -13.35
C LEU A 91 5.00 -0.22 -12.30
N VAL A 92 3.98 -0.65 -11.56
CA VAL A 92 3.36 0.16 -10.51
C VAL A 92 4.32 0.45 -9.35
N LEU A 93 5.24 -0.45 -9.02
CA LEU A 93 6.26 -0.23 -7.98
C LEU A 93 7.34 0.77 -8.36
N ARG A 94 7.48 1.12 -9.64
CA ARG A 94 8.47 2.13 -10.06
C ARG A 94 8.22 3.46 -9.37
N GLY A 95 9.23 3.96 -8.68
CA GLY A 95 9.15 5.23 -7.95
C GLY A 95 8.31 5.18 -6.67
N VAL A 96 8.09 4.00 -6.09
CA VAL A 96 7.36 3.85 -4.82
C VAL A 96 8.13 4.48 -3.66
N ASP A 97 7.39 5.22 -2.81
CA ASP A 97 7.93 5.87 -1.61
C ASP A 97 7.44 5.20 -0.33
N GLY A 98 6.27 4.56 -0.36
CA GLY A 98 5.71 3.81 0.76
C GLY A 98 4.85 2.62 0.29
N ILE A 99 4.73 1.61 1.13
CA ILE A 99 4.01 0.37 0.80
C ILE A 99 3.07 0.00 1.93
N VAL A 100 1.82 -0.31 1.56
CA VAL A 100 0.88 -1.03 2.42
C VAL A 100 0.74 -2.45 1.89
N PHE A 101 1.22 -3.43 2.65
CA PHE A 101 1.04 -4.84 2.31
C PHE A 101 -0.25 -5.36 2.96
N VAL A 102 -1.28 -5.59 2.14
CA VAL A 102 -2.58 -6.09 2.56
C VAL A 102 -2.58 -7.61 2.51
N ALA A 103 -2.43 -8.24 3.66
CA ALA A 103 -2.49 -9.69 3.81
C ALA A 103 -3.93 -10.14 4.09
N ASP A 104 -4.32 -11.26 3.51
CA ASP A 104 -5.63 -11.89 3.69
C ASP A 104 -5.59 -12.80 4.93
N SER A 105 -6.45 -12.55 5.93
CA SER A 105 -6.44 -13.33 7.18
C SER A 105 -6.99 -14.75 7.07
N LEU A 106 -7.64 -15.12 5.97
CA LEU A 106 -8.18 -16.46 5.77
C LEU A 106 -7.05 -17.52 5.82
N GLU A 107 -7.23 -18.61 6.55
CA GLU A 107 -6.22 -19.70 6.65
C GLU A 107 -5.83 -20.25 5.30
N VAL A 108 -6.80 -20.47 4.40
CA VAL A 108 -6.59 -20.96 3.03
C VAL A 108 -5.77 -19.99 2.15
N ARG A 109 -5.51 -18.79 2.62
CA ARG A 109 -4.74 -17.75 1.91
C ARG A 109 -3.30 -17.60 2.40
N ARG A 110 -2.91 -18.36 3.42
CA ARG A 110 -1.59 -18.29 4.06
C ARG A 110 -0.44 -18.32 3.04
N GLU A 111 -0.41 -19.33 2.20
CA GLU A 111 0.66 -19.47 1.20
C GLU A 111 0.68 -18.33 0.20
N LYS A 112 -0.51 -17.86 -0.21
CA LYS A 112 -0.62 -16.74 -1.17
C LYS A 112 -0.12 -15.42 -0.58
N ASN A 113 -0.28 -15.20 0.73
CA ASN A 113 0.33 -14.06 1.41
C ASN A 113 1.87 -14.14 1.34
N MET A 114 2.44 -15.29 1.70
CA MET A 114 3.89 -15.49 1.70
C MET A 114 4.48 -15.37 0.28
N MET A 115 3.81 -15.95 -0.71
CA MET A 115 4.23 -15.81 -2.12
C MET A 115 4.20 -14.35 -2.59
N SER A 116 3.14 -13.63 -2.23
CA SER A 116 3.00 -12.21 -2.60
C SER A 116 4.06 -11.33 -1.93
N LEU A 117 4.44 -11.62 -0.69
CA LEU A 117 5.50 -10.89 0.01
C LEU A 117 6.89 -11.16 -0.62
N LYS A 118 7.16 -12.41 -0.98
CA LYS A 118 8.39 -12.76 -1.73
C LYS A 118 8.44 -12.08 -3.10
N ASP A 119 7.31 -12.01 -3.80
CA ASP A 119 7.20 -11.31 -5.09
C ASP A 119 7.46 -9.80 -4.93
N LEU A 120 6.90 -9.17 -3.89
CA LEU A 120 7.19 -7.79 -3.55
C LEU A 120 8.69 -7.56 -3.33
N GLN A 121 9.33 -8.40 -2.51
CA GLN A 121 10.76 -8.31 -2.22
C GLN A 121 11.60 -8.43 -3.49
N LYS A 122 11.26 -9.38 -4.37
CA LYS A 122 11.93 -9.56 -5.67
C LYS A 122 11.79 -8.32 -6.54
N ASN A 123 10.56 -7.81 -6.70
CA ASN A 123 10.29 -6.65 -7.56
C ASN A 123 10.97 -5.37 -7.04
N LEU A 124 11.03 -5.15 -5.72
CA LEU A 124 11.77 -4.03 -5.13
C LEU A 124 13.26 -4.12 -5.42
N LYS A 125 13.84 -5.32 -5.28
CA LYS A 125 15.26 -5.56 -5.55
C LYS A 125 15.65 -5.21 -7.00
N GLU A 126 14.77 -5.45 -7.98
CA GLU A 126 14.99 -5.10 -9.38
C GLU A 126 15.07 -3.58 -9.62
N TYR A 127 14.50 -2.78 -8.72
CA TYR A 127 14.64 -1.31 -8.70
C TYR A 127 15.73 -0.80 -7.75
N GLY A 128 16.59 -1.70 -7.25
CA GLY A 128 17.65 -1.35 -6.28
C GLY A 128 17.11 -0.99 -4.89
N LEU A 129 15.83 -1.28 -4.62
CA LEU A 129 15.21 -0.99 -3.34
C LEU A 129 15.30 -2.21 -2.39
N ASN A 130 15.47 -1.90 -1.10
CA ASN A 130 15.51 -2.93 -0.07
C ASN A 130 14.22 -2.88 0.76
N ILE A 131 13.49 -4.01 0.81
CA ILE A 131 12.23 -4.13 1.55
C ILE A 131 12.35 -3.75 3.04
N PHE A 132 13.54 -3.91 3.64
CA PHE A 132 13.81 -3.54 5.04
C PHE A 132 14.08 -2.05 5.24
N LYS A 133 14.20 -1.27 4.17
CA LYS A 133 14.50 0.17 4.20
C LYS A 133 13.37 1.02 3.66
N VAL A 134 12.54 0.46 2.79
CA VAL A 134 11.35 1.15 2.26
C VAL A 134 10.30 1.26 3.37
N PRO A 135 9.65 2.42 3.56
CA PRO A 135 8.49 2.55 4.43
C PRO A 135 7.43 1.50 4.08
N LEU A 136 7.21 0.55 4.97
CA LEU A 136 6.29 -0.58 4.77
C LEU A 136 5.46 -0.81 6.01
N VAL A 137 4.14 -0.93 5.82
CA VAL A 137 3.16 -1.25 6.85
C VAL A 137 2.39 -2.48 6.42
N LEU A 138 2.11 -3.38 7.36
CA LEU A 138 1.27 -4.56 7.13
C LEU A 138 -0.17 -4.28 7.57
N GLN A 139 -1.14 -4.73 6.78
CA GLN A 139 -2.53 -4.79 7.17
C GLN A 139 -3.01 -6.24 7.12
N TYR A 140 -3.44 -6.79 8.27
CA TYR A 140 -4.04 -8.13 8.36
C TYR A 140 -5.54 -7.99 8.15
N ASN A 141 -5.94 -8.00 6.88
CA ASN A 141 -7.29 -7.67 6.42
C ASN A 141 -8.27 -8.84 6.57
N LYS A 142 -9.57 -8.53 6.51
CA LYS A 142 -10.71 -9.46 6.61
C LYS A 142 -10.92 -10.05 7.99
N ARG A 143 -10.53 -9.31 9.05
CA ARG A 143 -10.76 -9.77 10.43
C ARG A 143 -12.23 -9.85 10.81
N ASP A 144 -13.08 -9.14 10.10
CA ASP A 144 -14.56 -9.17 10.23
C ASP A 144 -15.17 -10.53 9.93
N LEU A 145 -14.52 -11.37 9.14
CA LEU A 145 -15.01 -12.71 8.81
C LEU A 145 -14.98 -13.69 10.01
N ALA A 146 -14.26 -13.34 11.08
CA ALA A 146 -14.34 -14.10 12.32
C ALA A 146 -15.76 -14.10 12.91
N ASP A 147 -16.51 -13.01 12.76
CA ASP A 147 -17.89 -12.87 13.21
C ASP A 147 -18.85 -13.81 12.47
N GLU A 148 -18.44 -14.28 11.28
CA GLU A 148 -19.17 -15.22 10.42
C GLU A 148 -18.74 -16.69 10.65
N GLY A 149 -17.87 -16.95 11.64
CA GLY A 149 -17.34 -18.28 11.95
C GLY A 149 -16.35 -18.81 10.92
N ILE A 150 -15.82 -17.96 10.05
CA ILE A 150 -14.85 -18.35 9.01
C ILE A 150 -13.45 -18.50 9.65
N PRO A 151 -12.73 -19.63 9.41
CA PRO A 151 -11.40 -19.84 9.97
C PRO A 151 -10.39 -18.80 9.51
N LEU A 152 -9.79 -18.09 10.47
CA LEU A 152 -8.77 -17.08 10.24
C LEU A 152 -7.45 -17.45 10.92
N MET A 153 -6.34 -17.15 10.27
CA MET A 153 -5.03 -17.18 10.93
C MET A 153 -5.04 -16.27 12.16
N SER A 154 -4.40 -16.70 13.26
CA SER A 154 -4.16 -15.82 14.39
C SER A 154 -3.20 -14.67 14.00
N ILE A 155 -3.24 -13.56 14.74
CA ILE A 155 -2.31 -12.44 14.53
C ILE A 155 -0.88 -12.92 14.73
N GLU A 156 -0.61 -13.74 15.75
CA GLU A 156 0.71 -14.32 16.05
C GLU A 156 1.24 -15.16 14.88
N GLN A 157 0.35 -15.94 14.23
CA GLN A 157 0.74 -16.71 13.06
C GLN A 157 1.08 -15.81 11.88
N MET A 158 0.30 -14.75 11.63
CA MET A 158 0.56 -13.78 10.56
C MET A 158 1.86 -13.00 10.82
N GLU A 159 2.12 -12.59 12.06
CA GLU A 159 3.38 -11.98 12.49
C GLU A 159 4.58 -12.90 12.25
N LYS A 160 4.46 -14.16 12.61
CA LYS A 160 5.51 -15.16 12.39
C LYS A 160 5.82 -15.36 10.92
N ASP A 161 4.79 -15.44 10.07
CA ASP A 161 4.92 -15.75 8.65
C ASP A 161 5.39 -14.55 7.82
N LEU A 162 4.92 -13.35 8.15
CA LEU A 162 5.08 -12.17 7.28
C LEU A 162 5.97 -11.09 7.90
N ASN A 163 6.03 -10.98 9.22
CA ASN A 163 6.62 -9.82 9.89
C ASN A 163 7.87 -10.14 10.72
N ARG A 164 8.17 -11.40 10.98
CA ARG A 164 9.30 -11.82 11.83
C ARG A 164 10.62 -11.13 11.48
N GLN A 165 10.90 -10.96 10.20
CA GLN A 165 12.12 -10.31 9.71
C GLN A 165 11.91 -8.83 9.43
N LEU A 166 10.75 -8.43 8.95
CA LEU A 166 10.45 -7.06 8.55
C LEU A 166 10.34 -6.13 9.77
N LYS A 167 9.74 -6.61 10.86
CA LYS A 167 9.44 -5.83 12.08
C LYS A 167 8.73 -4.51 11.75
N ALA A 168 7.88 -4.55 10.72
CA ALA A 168 7.10 -3.42 10.26
C ALA A 168 5.88 -3.19 11.18
N PRO A 169 5.37 -1.97 11.30
CA PRO A 169 4.07 -1.73 11.91
C PRO A 169 2.99 -2.58 11.24
N ALA A 170 2.14 -3.22 12.04
CA ALA A 170 1.09 -4.10 11.54
C ALA A 170 -0.24 -3.80 12.23
N PHE A 171 -1.33 -3.79 11.45
CA PHE A 171 -2.67 -3.47 11.93
C PHE A 171 -3.66 -4.56 11.51
N PRO A 172 -4.43 -5.11 12.47
CA PRO A 172 -5.60 -5.90 12.11
C PRO A 172 -6.64 -4.99 11.45
N GLY A 173 -7.32 -5.47 10.42
CA GLY A 173 -8.23 -4.63 9.66
C GLY A 173 -9.39 -5.36 8.99
N SER A 174 -10.36 -4.57 8.60
CA SER A 174 -11.45 -4.93 7.70
C SER A 174 -11.67 -3.79 6.72
N ALA A 175 -11.30 -3.99 5.47
CA ALA A 175 -11.48 -2.98 4.44
C ALA A 175 -12.96 -2.67 4.17
N THR A 176 -13.85 -3.64 4.34
CA THR A 176 -15.31 -3.49 4.17
C THR A 176 -15.94 -2.68 5.29
N LYS A 177 -15.54 -2.95 6.55
CA LYS A 177 -16.02 -2.21 7.74
C LYS A 177 -15.20 -0.94 8.02
N GLY A 178 -14.03 -0.79 7.39
CA GLY A 178 -13.10 0.33 7.56
C GLY A 178 -12.24 0.27 8.83
N THR A 179 -12.33 -0.82 9.60
CA THR A 179 -11.49 -1.02 10.78
C THR A 179 -10.03 -1.13 10.36
N GLY A 180 -9.14 -0.40 11.04
CA GLY A 180 -7.70 -0.41 10.78
C GLY A 180 -7.26 0.24 9.46
N VAL A 181 -8.17 0.61 8.55
CA VAL A 181 -7.83 1.21 7.25
C VAL A 181 -7.17 2.57 7.42
N GLY A 182 -7.77 3.43 8.26
CA GLY A 182 -7.23 4.77 8.52
C GLY A 182 -5.88 4.73 9.24
N ASP A 183 -5.73 3.85 10.23
CA ASP A 183 -4.49 3.72 11.02
C ASP A 183 -3.34 3.21 10.14
N THR A 184 -3.60 2.20 9.31
CA THR A 184 -2.64 1.67 8.33
C THR A 184 -2.16 2.76 7.36
N LEU A 185 -3.10 3.52 6.78
CA LEU A 185 -2.77 4.59 5.85
C LEU A 185 -1.97 5.70 6.53
N LYS A 186 -2.43 6.16 7.70
CA LYS A 186 -1.78 7.21 8.48
C LYS A 186 -0.33 6.84 8.82
N GLU A 187 -0.10 5.63 9.32
CA GLU A 187 1.24 5.16 9.66
C GLU A 187 2.14 5.09 8.42
N CYS A 188 1.64 4.55 7.31
CA CYS A 188 2.39 4.48 6.06
C CYS A 188 2.78 5.88 5.56
N ILE A 189 1.85 6.85 5.59
CA ILE A 189 2.12 8.25 5.23
C ILE A 189 3.19 8.85 6.14
N GLN A 190 3.07 8.66 7.46
CA GLN A 190 4.04 9.20 8.42
C GLN A 190 5.45 8.65 8.20
N MET A 191 5.57 7.34 8.00
CA MET A 191 6.86 6.70 7.70
C MET A 191 7.44 7.23 6.39
N THR A 192 6.62 7.35 5.35
CA THR A 192 7.01 7.85 4.02
C THR A 192 7.53 9.28 4.13
N LEU A 193 6.79 10.17 4.79
CA LEU A 193 7.20 11.57 4.96
C LEU A 193 8.48 11.70 5.80
N LYS A 194 8.65 10.90 6.85
CA LYS A 194 9.89 10.86 7.65
C LYS A 194 11.09 10.40 6.81
N ALA A 195 10.92 9.40 5.95
CA ALA A 195 11.98 8.94 5.04
C ALA A 195 12.38 10.03 4.05
N LEU A 196 11.41 10.69 3.43
CA LEU A 196 11.63 11.79 2.49
C LEU A 196 12.32 13.00 3.15
N GLN A 197 11.93 13.34 4.37
CA GLN A 197 12.58 14.42 5.12
C GLN A 197 14.07 14.14 5.37
N LYS A 198 14.44 12.89 5.66
CA LYS A 198 15.85 12.49 5.82
C LYS A 198 16.61 12.63 4.50
N GLU A 199 16.05 12.15 3.39
CA GLU A 199 16.67 12.29 2.06
C GLU A 199 16.91 13.76 1.69
N LEU A 200 15.96 14.66 1.97
CA LEU A 200 16.10 16.10 1.74
C LEU A 200 17.16 16.79 2.60
N GLN A 201 17.37 16.32 3.84
CA GLN A 201 18.42 16.86 4.71
C GLN A 201 19.83 16.48 4.26
N TRP A 202 19.98 15.37 3.53
CA TRP A 202 21.26 14.94 2.95
C TRP A 202 21.56 15.61 1.60
N ALA A 203 20.55 16.25 0.97
CA ALA A 203 20.69 16.97 -0.30
C ALA A 203 21.01 18.47 -0.13
N LYS A 204 21.18 18.93 1.11
CA LYS A 204 21.70 20.26 1.49
C LYS A 204 23.15 20.16 1.92
#